data_a8d0241df989c4608c059cd17d9e3bef
#
_entry.id   a8d0241df989c4608c059cd17d9e3bef
#
_cell.length_a   1.000
_cell.length_b   1.000
_cell.length_c   1.000
_cell.angle_alpha   90.00
_cell.angle_beta   90.00
_cell.angle_gamma   90.00
#
_symmetry.space_group_name_H-M   'P 1'
#
loop_
_entity.id
_entity.type
_entity.pdbx_description
1 polymer ?
#
loop_
_entity_poly.entity_id
_entity_poly.type
_entity_poly.pdbx_seq_one_letter_code
_entity_poly.pdbx_strand_id
1 'polypeptide(L)' 'ATWCGPCQTMGPVVDELAQEFTDVKVGKVNVDEQMALAREYKVMSIPTFLVFKDGKVAERTLGVQEKSELEQLIR' A
#
# COMPACT_ATOMS: atom_id res chain seq x y z
N ALA A 1 -3.36 -8.50 4.86
CA ALA A 1 -3.87 -9.76 5.42
C ALA A 1 -5.02 -9.49 6.40
N THR A 2 -6.01 -10.38 6.43
CA THR A 2 -7.20 -10.19 7.28
C THR A 2 -6.90 -10.25 8.77
N TRP A 3 -5.87 -10.99 9.16
CA TRP A 3 -5.45 -11.15 10.57
C TRP A 3 -4.57 -9.99 11.07
N CYS A 4 -4.18 -9.11 10.19
CA CYS A 4 -3.23 -8.03 10.51
C CYS A 4 -3.99 -6.80 11.02
N GLY A 5 -3.84 -6.47 12.30
CA GLY A 5 -4.47 -5.29 12.91
C GLY A 5 -4.07 -3.98 12.25
N PRO A 6 -2.76 -3.69 12.09
CA PRO A 6 -2.31 -2.47 11.40
C PRO A 6 -2.83 -2.37 9.96
N CYS A 7 -2.96 -3.50 9.26
CA CYS A 7 -3.53 -3.51 7.90
C CYS A 7 -4.99 -3.07 7.91
N GLN A 8 -5.76 -3.52 8.90
CA GLN A 8 -7.15 -3.13 9.05
C GLN A 8 -7.29 -1.64 9.34
N THR A 9 -6.36 -1.08 10.11
CA THR A 9 -6.33 0.34 10.43
C THR A 9 -6.04 1.17 9.16
N MET A 10 -5.16 0.68 8.30
CA MET A 10 -4.76 1.41 7.10
C MET A 10 -5.74 1.27 5.93
N GLY A 11 -6.60 0.26 5.95
CA GLY A 11 -7.58 0.05 4.89
C GLY A 11 -8.41 1.28 4.56
N PRO A 12 -9.10 1.88 5.55
CA PRO A 12 -9.90 3.09 5.32
C PRO A 12 -9.08 4.27 4.82
N VAL A 13 -7.84 4.42 5.28
CA VAL A 13 -6.95 5.48 4.83
C VAL A 13 -6.64 5.33 3.34
N VAL A 14 -6.34 4.11 2.90
CA VAL A 14 -6.08 3.81 1.50
C VAL A 14 -7.33 4.07 0.65
N ASP A 15 -8.51 3.70 1.16
CA ASP A 15 -9.78 3.96 0.47
C ASP A 15 -10.03 5.46 0.29
N GLU A 16 -9.72 6.26 1.29
CA GLU A 16 -9.83 7.72 1.19
C GLU A 16 -8.89 8.29 0.12
N LEU A 17 -7.65 7.79 0.09
CA LEU A 17 -6.68 8.21 -0.92
C LEU A 17 -7.16 7.86 -2.33
N ALA A 18 -7.76 6.69 -2.50
CA ALA A 18 -8.31 6.28 -3.79
C ALA A 18 -9.40 7.22 -4.28
N GLN A 19 -10.20 7.76 -3.36
CA GLN A 19 -11.26 8.71 -3.69
C GLN A 19 -10.72 10.11 -4.00
N GLU A 20 -9.67 10.53 -3.31
CA GLU A 20 -9.09 11.87 -3.45
C GLU A 20 -8.16 11.99 -4.66
N PHE A 21 -7.40 10.94 -4.95
CA PHE A 21 -6.41 10.95 -6.03
C PHE A 21 -6.92 10.11 -7.20
N THR A 22 -7.88 10.68 -7.95
CA THR A 22 -8.55 9.96 -9.04
C THR A 22 -7.65 9.73 -10.26
N ASP A 23 -6.55 10.44 -10.36
CA ASP A 23 -5.55 10.27 -11.42
C ASP A 23 -4.51 9.18 -11.10
N VAL A 24 -4.62 8.57 -9.92
CA VAL A 24 -3.73 7.51 -9.45
C VAL A 24 -4.55 6.24 -9.23
N LYS A 25 -4.05 5.11 -9.71
CA LYS A 25 -4.69 3.83 -9.43
C LYS A 25 -4.23 3.32 -8.07
N VAL A 26 -5.18 3.08 -7.19
CA VAL A 26 -4.92 2.57 -5.85
C VAL A 26 -5.50 1.17 -5.73
N GLY A 27 -4.70 0.23 -5.29
CA GLY A 27 -5.12 -1.15 -5.11
C GLY A 27 -4.62 -1.72 -3.81
N LYS A 28 -5.24 -2.79 -3.37
CA LYS A 28 -4.87 -3.54 -2.17
C LYS A 28 -4.54 -4.96 -2.55
N VAL A 29 -3.54 -5.53 -1.89
CA VAL A 29 -3.13 -6.91 -2.10
C VAL A 29 -3.15 -7.64 -0.76
N ASN A 30 -3.86 -8.76 -0.71
CA ASN A 30 -3.82 -9.65 0.44
C ASN A 30 -2.66 -10.62 0.25
N VAL A 31 -1.63 -10.50 1.10
CA VAL A 31 -0.40 -11.29 0.97
C VAL A 31 -0.63 -12.80 1.16
N ASP A 32 -1.69 -13.18 1.89
CA ASP A 32 -2.01 -14.59 2.08
C ASP A 32 -2.58 -15.22 0.80
N GLU A 33 -3.25 -14.42 -0.03
CA GLU A 33 -3.81 -14.85 -1.30
C GLU A 33 -2.85 -14.67 -2.47
N GLN A 34 -1.94 -13.70 -2.36
CA GLN A 34 -1.01 -13.32 -3.41
C GLN A 34 0.44 -13.44 -2.94
N MET A 35 0.80 -14.64 -2.48
CA MET A 35 2.13 -14.89 -1.92
C MET A 35 3.26 -14.68 -2.93
N ALA A 36 3.01 -15.00 -4.19
CA ALA A 36 4.01 -14.81 -5.24
C ALA A 36 4.35 -13.33 -5.44
N LEU A 37 3.34 -12.45 -5.42
CA LEU A 37 3.54 -11.00 -5.50
C LEU A 37 4.32 -10.49 -4.30
N ALA A 38 3.96 -10.96 -3.10
CA ALA A 38 4.64 -10.55 -1.89
C ALA A 38 6.13 -10.91 -1.95
N ARG A 39 6.46 -12.07 -2.47
CA ARG A 39 7.86 -12.50 -2.64
C ARG A 39 8.58 -11.67 -3.68
N GLU A 40 7.92 -11.39 -4.80
CA GLU A 40 8.50 -10.61 -5.88
C GLU A 40 8.94 -9.23 -5.41
N TYR A 41 8.13 -8.59 -4.58
CA TYR A 41 8.45 -7.27 -4.05
C TYR A 41 9.06 -7.31 -2.66
N LYS A 42 9.46 -8.49 -2.21
CA LYS A 42 10.17 -8.71 -0.93
C LYS A 42 9.43 -8.12 0.26
N VAL A 43 8.12 -8.36 0.32
CA VAL A 43 7.29 -7.93 1.42
C VAL A 43 7.53 -8.85 2.61
N MET A 44 8.24 -8.37 3.61
CA MET A 44 8.61 -9.14 4.80
C MET A 44 7.78 -8.74 6.02
N SER A 45 7.22 -7.55 6.00
CA SER A 45 6.34 -7.07 7.07
C SER A 45 5.13 -6.37 6.44
N ILE A 46 4.02 -6.33 7.17
CA ILE A 46 2.78 -5.72 6.71
C ILE A 46 2.27 -4.75 7.76
N PRO A 47 1.62 -3.67 7.33
CA PRO A 47 1.38 -3.28 5.94
C PRO A 47 2.64 -2.74 5.25
N THR A 48 2.74 -2.99 3.96
CA THR A 48 3.78 -2.42 3.09
C THR A 48 3.09 -1.63 1.99
N PHE A 49 3.60 -0.43 1.71
CA PHE A 49 3.06 0.43 0.68
C PHE A 49 4.10 0.62 -0.42
N LEU A 50 3.67 0.44 -1.65
CA LEU A 50 4.51 0.63 -2.82
C LEU A 50 3.87 1.65 -3.74
N VAL A 51 4.66 2.59 -4.23
CA VAL A 51 4.23 3.55 -5.24
C VAL A 51 4.97 3.22 -6.53
N PHE A 52 4.20 3.00 -7.59
CA PHE A 52 4.74 2.68 -8.90
C PHE A 52 4.66 3.89 -9.82
N LYS A 53 5.75 4.15 -10.53
CA LYS A 53 5.79 5.15 -11.60
C LYS A 53 6.45 4.51 -12.82
N ASP A 54 5.77 4.61 -13.96
CA ASP A 54 6.26 4.05 -15.23
C ASP A 54 6.60 2.56 -15.12
N GLY A 55 5.78 1.80 -14.37
CA GLY A 55 5.93 0.37 -14.20
C GLY A 55 7.01 -0.05 -13.22
N LYS A 56 7.62 0.90 -12.51
CA LYS A 56 8.70 0.61 -11.55
C LYS A 56 8.34 1.13 -10.17
N VAL A 57 8.86 0.47 -9.13
CA VAL A 57 8.70 0.92 -7.76
C VAL A 57 9.50 2.21 -7.57
N ALA A 58 8.78 3.30 -7.33
CA ALA A 58 9.38 4.61 -7.08
C ALA A 58 9.58 4.86 -5.59
N GLU A 59 8.62 4.43 -4.76
CA GLU A 59 8.66 4.65 -3.32
C GLU A 59 8.19 3.38 -2.60
N ARG A 60 8.71 3.18 -1.41
CA ARG A 60 8.36 2.04 -0.56
C ARG A 60 8.35 2.50 0.90
N THR A 61 7.32 2.12 1.64
CA THR A 61 7.25 2.40 3.07
C THR A 61 6.62 1.23 3.80
N LEU A 62 6.97 1.06 5.07
CA LEU A 62 6.56 -0.07 5.89
C LEU A 62 5.81 0.41 7.12
N GLY A 63 4.83 -0.37 7.54
CA GLY A 63 4.09 -0.14 8.78
C GLY A 63 2.98 0.89 8.63
N VAL A 64 2.39 1.27 9.76
CA VAL A 64 1.32 2.25 9.80
C VAL A 64 1.87 3.63 9.46
N GLN A 65 1.22 4.30 8.52
CA GLN A 65 1.61 5.64 8.06
C GLN A 65 0.45 6.60 8.25
N GLU A 66 0.77 7.86 8.48
CA GLU A 66 -0.22 8.93 8.47
C GLU A 66 -0.70 9.13 7.02
N LYS A 67 -1.96 9.50 6.86
CA LYS A 67 -2.52 9.80 5.53
C LYS A 67 -1.69 10.84 4.78
N SER A 68 -1.24 11.88 5.48
CA SER A 68 -0.42 12.95 4.89
C SER A 68 0.91 12.43 4.36
N GLU A 69 1.50 11.43 5.00
CA GLU A 69 2.76 10.84 4.55
C GLU A 69 2.55 10.08 3.24
N LEU A 70 1.46 9.31 3.13
CA LEU A 70 1.13 8.61 1.91
C LEU A 70 0.80 9.57 0.77
N GLU A 71 0.11 10.68 1.07
CA GLU A 71 -0.19 11.71 0.08
C GLU A 71 1.09 12.28 -0.53
N GLN A 72 2.11 12.53 0.30
CA GLN A 72 3.38 13.06 -0.17
C GLN A 72 4.11 12.07 -1.09
N LEU A 73 4.01 10.78 -0.81
CA LEU A 73 4.63 9.75 -1.65
C LEU A 73 3.98 9.68 -3.02
N ILE A 74 2.68 9.90 -3.09
CA ILE A 74 1.91 9.84 -4.34
C ILE A 74 2.18 11.05 -5.23
N ARG A 75 2.39 12.19 -4.63
CA ARG A 75 2.66 13.47 -5.34
C ARG A 75 4.09 13.55 -5.96
#